data_58a4359a43729a749f004215fa237273
#
_entry.id   58a4359a43729a749f004215fa237273
#
_cell.length_a   1.000
_cell.length_b   1.000
_cell.length_c   1.000
_cell.angle_alpha   90.00
_cell.angle_beta   90.00
_cell.angle_gamma   90.00
#
_symmetry.space_group_name_H-M   'P 1'
#
loop_
_entity.id
_entity.type
_entity.pdbx_description
1 polymer ?
#
loop_
_entity_poly.entity_id
_entity_poly.type
_entity_poly.pdbx_seq_one_letter_code
_entity_poly.pdbx_strand_id
1 'polypeptide(L)'
;MIRARQIGNVLGMNMKIGDVEYRGDNRKAIFYYLADERVDFRELIKVYAREFGINIEMKQIGARQEAGIVGGIGSCGRELCCSSWLTNFKTISSGAALKQGLSPAALKMSGACGKLKCCLLYELDTYIEAQKEFPRELLNLDLAKG
;
A
#
# COMPACT_ATOMS: atom_id res chain seq x y z
N MET A 1 -18.14 7.58 7.15
CA MET A 1 -17.21 7.70 6.00
C MET A 1 -17.78 8.54 4.84
N ILE A 2 -18.91 8.19 4.23
CA ILE A 2 -19.48 8.92 3.06
C ILE A 2 -19.66 10.42 3.35
N ARG A 3 -20.30 10.76 4.48
CA ARG A 3 -20.51 12.15 4.87
C ARG A 3 -19.21 12.94 5.07
N ALA A 4 -18.20 12.31 5.64
CA ALA A 4 -16.88 12.93 5.81
C ALA A 4 -16.22 13.25 4.46
N ARG A 5 -16.31 12.35 3.48
CA ARG A 5 -15.82 12.60 2.11
C ARG A 5 -16.54 13.76 1.43
N GLN A 6 -17.87 13.83 1.58
CA GLN A 6 -18.66 14.94 1.04
C GLN A 6 -18.23 16.28 1.59
N ILE A 7 -18.03 16.39 2.91
CA ILE A 7 -17.59 17.62 3.56
C ILE A 7 -16.19 18.01 3.08
N GLY A 8 -15.25 17.06 3.01
CA GLY A 8 -13.90 17.29 2.51
C GLY A 8 -13.90 17.84 1.07
N ASN A 9 -14.75 17.28 0.21
CA ASN A 9 -14.91 17.75 -1.17
C ASN A 9 -15.51 19.15 -1.25
N VAL A 10 -16.52 19.45 -0.42
CA VAL A 10 -17.15 20.78 -0.37
C VAL A 10 -16.16 21.87 0.07
N LEU A 11 -15.26 21.52 1.01
CA LEU A 11 -14.19 22.41 1.48
C LEU A 11 -13.00 22.50 0.51
N GLY A 12 -13.06 21.82 -0.64
CA GLY A 12 -11.99 21.84 -1.64
C GLY A 12 -10.65 21.25 -1.16
N MET A 13 -10.72 20.31 -0.19
CA MET A 13 -9.51 19.72 0.41
C MET A 13 -8.84 18.76 -0.57
N ASN A 14 -7.57 18.98 -0.88
CA ASN A 14 -6.78 18.08 -1.73
C ASN A 14 -6.31 16.86 -0.93
N MET A 15 -7.26 16.02 -0.53
CA MET A 15 -7.02 14.79 0.22
C MET A 15 -8.15 13.78 0.01
N LYS A 16 -7.86 12.53 0.31
CA LYS A 16 -8.84 11.44 0.29
C LYS A 16 -8.99 10.85 1.69
N ILE A 17 -10.21 10.78 2.22
CA ILE A 17 -10.49 10.02 3.43
C ILE A 17 -10.52 8.53 3.09
N GLY A 18 -9.57 7.78 3.63
CA GLY A 18 -9.44 6.34 3.45
C GLY A 18 -10.38 5.58 4.36
N ASP A 19 -10.30 5.85 5.67
CA ASP A 19 -11.11 5.16 6.67
C ASP A 19 -11.40 6.05 7.89
N VAL A 20 -12.34 5.61 8.74
CA VAL A 20 -12.73 6.30 9.98
C VAL A 20 -12.91 5.26 11.08
N GLU A 21 -12.13 5.39 12.14
CA GLU A 21 -12.17 4.53 13.30
C GLU A 21 -12.73 5.29 14.52
N TYR A 22 -13.77 4.73 15.13
CA TYR A 22 -14.33 5.27 16.37
C TYR A 22 -13.69 4.62 17.58
N ARG A 23 -13.33 5.42 18.55
CA ARG A 23 -12.92 4.91 19.85
C ARG A 23 -14.11 4.23 20.55
N GLY A 24 -13.86 3.18 21.33
CA GLY A 24 -14.92 2.40 21.97
C GLY A 24 -15.89 3.17 22.87
N ASP A 25 -15.48 4.36 23.36
CA ASP A 25 -16.34 5.27 24.13
C ASP A 25 -17.17 6.22 23.27
N ASN A 26 -17.04 6.16 21.95
CA ASN A 26 -17.67 7.02 20.94
C ASN A 26 -17.44 8.53 21.12
N ARG A 27 -16.46 8.92 21.96
CA ARG A 27 -16.13 10.33 22.21
C ARG A 27 -15.07 10.90 21.27
N LYS A 28 -14.39 10.02 20.53
CA LYS A 28 -13.31 10.38 19.62
C LYS A 28 -13.34 9.51 18.36
N ALA A 29 -13.10 10.10 17.20
CA ALA A 29 -12.85 9.36 15.97
C ALA A 29 -11.52 9.77 15.34
N ILE A 30 -10.85 8.78 14.75
CA ILE A 30 -9.62 8.96 13.99
C ILE A 30 -10.00 8.85 12.51
N PHE A 31 -9.71 9.91 11.75
CA PHE A 31 -9.93 9.96 10.31
C PHE A 31 -8.59 9.69 9.62
N TYR A 32 -8.48 8.57 8.98
CA TYR A 32 -7.32 8.22 8.17
C TYR A 32 -7.43 8.85 6.80
N TYR A 33 -6.42 9.61 6.40
CA TYR A 33 -6.43 10.30 5.12
C TYR A 33 -5.14 10.09 4.34
N LEU A 34 -5.26 10.22 3.01
CA LEU A 34 -4.16 10.28 2.08
C LEU A 34 -4.08 11.69 1.50
N ALA A 35 -2.87 12.21 1.43
CA ALA A 35 -2.56 13.46 0.73
C ALA A 35 -1.11 13.41 0.27
N ASP A 36 -0.83 13.99 -0.88
CA ASP A 36 0.52 14.10 -1.42
C ASP A 36 1.30 15.23 -0.73
N GLU A 37 0.58 16.30 -0.34
CA GLU A 37 1.13 17.46 0.32
C GLU A 37 0.57 17.67 1.73
N ARG A 38 1.14 18.61 2.45
CA ARG A 38 0.66 18.98 3.79
C ARG A 38 -0.66 19.72 3.67
N VAL A 39 -1.69 19.22 4.37
CA VAL A 39 -3.05 19.78 4.36
C VAL A 39 -3.32 20.55 5.66
N ASP A 40 -3.97 21.70 5.58
CA ASP A 40 -4.44 22.44 6.75
C ASP A 40 -5.86 21.99 7.13
N PHE A 41 -5.98 21.33 8.26
CA PHE A 41 -7.23 20.73 8.73
C PHE A 41 -8.05 21.62 9.68
N ARG A 42 -7.61 22.84 9.98
CA ARG A 42 -8.24 23.66 11.03
C ARG A 42 -9.73 23.88 10.81
N GLU A 43 -10.14 24.18 9.60
CA GLU A 43 -11.55 24.31 9.27
C GLU A 43 -12.28 22.96 9.22
N LEU A 44 -11.67 21.98 8.60
CA LEU A 44 -12.24 20.65 8.49
C LEU A 44 -12.54 20.03 9.85
N ILE A 45 -11.61 20.13 10.80
CA ILE A 45 -11.79 19.61 12.16
C ILE A 45 -12.98 20.30 12.85
N LYS A 46 -13.14 21.61 12.70
CA LYS A 46 -14.29 22.34 13.27
C LYS A 46 -15.61 21.86 12.69
N VAL A 47 -15.66 21.68 11.36
CA VAL A 47 -16.86 21.20 10.67
C VAL A 47 -17.18 19.76 11.08
N TYR A 48 -16.17 18.87 11.13
CA TYR A 48 -16.36 17.50 11.56
C TYR A 48 -16.80 17.40 13.02
N ALA A 49 -16.19 18.18 13.93
CA ALA A 49 -16.57 18.19 15.33
C ALA A 49 -18.03 18.63 15.53
N ARG A 50 -18.49 19.62 14.73
CA ARG A 50 -19.90 20.08 14.74
C ARG A 50 -20.86 19.05 14.15
N GLU A 51 -20.48 18.43 13.03
CA GLU A 51 -21.33 17.47 12.32
C GLU A 51 -21.48 16.15 13.07
N PHE A 52 -20.38 15.66 13.66
CA PHE A 52 -20.36 14.34 14.30
C PHE A 52 -20.47 14.39 15.83
N GLY A 53 -20.34 15.56 16.45
CA GLY A 53 -20.46 15.74 17.90
C GLY A 53 -19.37 15.07 18.73
N ILE A 54 -18.19 14.80 18.15
CA ILE A 54 -17.09 14.04 18.75
C ILE A 54 -15.75 14.74 18.54
N ASN A 55 -14.75 14.35 19.31
CA ASN A 55 -13.37 14.81 19.11
C ASN A 55 -12.79 14.18 17.83
N ILE A 56 -12.19 15.02 17.00
CA ILE A 56 -11.63 14.61 15.70
C ILE A 56 -10.11 14.53 15.80
N GLU A 57 -9.55 13.40 15.37
CA GLU A 57 -8.12 13.24 15.11
C GLU A 57 -7.91 12.93 13.62
N MET A 58 -6.97 13.62 13.00
CA MET A 58 -6.58 13.38 11.61
C MET A 58 -5.26 12.63 11.58
N LYS A 59 -5.21 11.46 10.90
CA LYS A 59 -3.99 10.64 10.77
C LYS A 59 -3.69 10.36 9.31
N GLN A 60 -2.54 10.82 8.88
CA GLN A 60 -2.07 10.53 7.52
C GLN A 60 -1.62 9.07 7.40
N ILE A 61 -2.05 8.42 6.34
CA ILE A 61 -1.62 7.07 5.98
C ILE A 61 -1.04 7.04 4.57
N GLY A 62 -0.16 6.09 4.31
CA GLY A 62 0.36 5.84 2.97
C GLY A 62 -0.56 4.93 2.15
N ALA A 63 -0.43 4.99 0.81
CA ALA A 63 -1.26 4.20 -0.11
C ALA A 63 -1.20 2.68 0.16
N ARG A 64 -0.07 2.15 0.67
CA ARG A 64 0.03 0.74 1.05
C ARG A 64 -0.76 0.42 2.32
N GLN A 65 -0.79 1.34 3.27
CA GLN A 65 -1.59 1.18 4.48
C GLN A 65 -3.09 1.24 4.15
N GLU A 66 -3.49 2.16 3.26
CA GLU A 66 -4.87 2.19 2.75
C GLU A 66 -5.24 0.86 2.08
N ALA A 67 -4.39 0.37 1.18
CA ALA A 67 -4.62 -0.93 0.52
C ALA A 67 -4.73 -2.09 1.53
N GLY A 68 -3.97 -2.04 2.63
CA GLY A 68 -4.06 -3.01 3.72
C GLY A 68 -5.39 -2.95 4.46
N ILE A 69 -5.93 -1.75 4.70
CA ILE A 69 -7.23 -1.55 5.35
C ILE A 69 -8.38 -2.01 4.43
N VAL A 70 -8.32 -1.65 3.15
CA VAL A 70 -9.33 -2.03 2.16
C VAL A 70 -9.31 -3.54 1.88
N GLY A 71 -8.13 -4.15 1.93
CA GLY A 71 -7.94 -5.54 1.58
C GLY A 71 -8.04 -5.82 0.08
N GLY A 72 -8.18 -7.09 -0.26
CA GLY A 72 -8.35 -7.55 -1.63
C GLY A 72 -7.40 -8.70 -2.01
N ILE A 73 -7.41 -9.05 -3.29
CA ILE A 73 -6.62 -10.15 -3.86
C ILE A 73 -5.49 -9.58 -4.71
N GLY A 74 -4.28 -10.06 -4.48
CA GLY A 74 -3.10 -9.72 -5.26
C GLY A 74 -3.09 -10.35 -6.64
N SER A 75 -2.19 -9.90 -7.52
CA SER A 75 -1.96 -10.52 -8.84
C SER A 75 -1.49 -11.99 -8.76
N CYS A 76 -1.08 -12.45 -7.59
CA CYS A 76 -0.72 -13.85 -7.30
C CYS A 76 -1.92 -14.72 -6.93
N GLY A 77 -3.15 -14.17 -6.89
CA GLY A 77 -4.36 -14.88 -6.51
C GLY A 77 -4.55 -15.07 -4.99
N ARG A 78 -3.64 -14.54 -4.16
CA ARG A 78 -3.74 -14.58 -2.69
C ARG A 78 -4.18 -13.23 -2.14
N GLU A 79 -4.68 -13.23 -0.90
CA GLU A 79 -4.93 -12.00 -0.13
C GLU A 79 -3.70 -11.09 -0.11
N LEU A 80 -3.93 -9.77 -0.10
CA LEU A 80 -2.83 -8.81 -0.06
C LEU A 80 -1.95 -9.05 1.18
N CYS A 81 -0.63 -9.13 1.00
CA CYS A 81 0.31 -9.32 2.10
C CYS A 81 0.17 -8.22 3.18
N CYS A 82 -0.16 -6.98 2.77
CA CYS A 82 -0.34 -5.85 3.67
C CYS A 82 -1.64 -5.90 4.48
N SER A 83 -2.65 -6.68 4.06
CA SER A 83 -3.89 -6.87 4.82
C SER A 83 -3.86 -8.11 5.70
N SER A 84 -2.96 -9.05 5.43
CA SER A 84 -2.93 -10.34 6.15
C SER A 84 -1.79 -10.43 7.17
N TRP A 85 -0.55 -10.54 6.75
CA TRP A 85 0.56 -10.90 7.66
C TRP A 85 1.74 -9.92 7.65
N LEU A 86 1.93 -9.16 6.55
CA LEU A 86 3.09 -8.28 6.43
C LEU A 86 2.79 -6.91 7.05
N THR A 87 3.35 -6.65 8.22
CA THR A 87 3.15 -5.40 8.97
C THR A 87 4.33 -4.44 8.88
N ASN A 88 5.55 -4.95 8.64
CA ASN A 88 6.76 -4.13 8.55
C ASN A 88 7.20 -3.96 7.10
N PHE A 89 7.13 -2.73 6.59
CA PHE A 89 7.45 -2.39 5.21
C PHE A 89 8.77 -1.66 5.12
N LYS A 90 9.77 -2.33 4.55
CA LYS A 90 11.04 -1.71 4.18
C LYS A 90 10.93 -1.08 2.79
N THR A 91 11.86 -0.18 2.48
CA THR A 91 11.97 0.40 1.13
C THR A 91 12.35 -0.68 0.12
N ILE A 92 11.62 -0.74 -0.99
CA ILE A 92 11.80 -1.74 -2.04
C ILE A 92 12.50 -1.06 -3.22
N SER A 93 13.60 -1.65 -3.68
CA SER A 93 14.31 -1.18 -4.86
C SER A 93 13.87 -1.96 -6.11
N SER A 94 13.94 -1.32 -7.27
CA SER A 94 13.72 -1.99 -8.57
C SER A 94 14.72 -3.11 -8.83
N GLY A 95 15.92 -3.03 -8.23
CA GLY A 95 16.92 -4.08 -8.30
C GLY A 95 16.45 -5.43 -7.75
N ALA A 96 15.53 -5.43 -6.79
CA ALA A 96 14.91 -6.66 -6.29
C ALA A 96 14.09 -7.38 -7.39
N ALA A 97 13.37 -6.63 -8.20
CA ALA A 97 12.60 -7.18 -9.33
C ALA A 97 13.51 -7.74 -10.42
N LEU A 98 14.61 -7.04 -10.73
CA LEU A 98 15.58 -7.50 -11.74
C LEU A 98 16.25 -8.82 -11.31
N LYS A 99 16.62 -8.96 -10.05
CA LYS A 99 17.19 -10.20 -9.50
C LYS A 99 16.21 -11.38 -9.56
N GLN A 100 14.91 -11.11 -9.57
CA GLN A 100 13.86 -12.12 -9.74
C GLN A 100 13.48 -12.38 -11.21
N GLY A 101 14.26 -11.85 -12.16
CA GLY A 101 14.02 -12.04 -13.59
C GLY A 101 12.74 -11.37 -14.11
N LEU A 102 12.20 -10.41 -13.35
CA LEU A 102 10.99 -9.71 -13.78
C LEU A 102 11.35 -8.61 -14.77
N SER A 103 10.59 -8.56 -15.87
CA SER A 103 10.66 -7.44 -16.81
C SER A 103 10.34 -6.12 -16.11
N PRO A 104 11.03 -5.01 -16.43
CA PRO A 104 10.81 -3.70 -15.83
C PRO A 104 9.45 -3.06 -16.15
N ALA A 105 8.47 -3.84 -16.57
CA ALA A 105 7.11 -3.38 -16.82
C ALA A 105 6.41 -3.00 -15.49
N ALA A 106 5.98 -1.75 -15.39
CA ALA A 106 5.36 -1.20 -14.18
C ALA A 106 4.19 -2.06 -13.67
N LEU A 107 3.36 -2.58 -14.56
CA LEU A 107 2.21 -3.44 -14.21
C LEU A 107 2.61 -4.75 -13.53
N LYS A 108 3.77 -5.33 -13.90
CA LYS A 108 4.26 -6.58 -13.28
C LYS A 108 4.89 -6.34 -11.90
N MET A 109 5.45 -5.15 -11.69
CA MET A 109 6.16 -4.81 -10.45
C MET A 109 5.29 -4.09 -9.42
N SER A 110 4.19 -3.44 -9.84
CA SER A 110 3.32 -2.67 -8.95
C SER A 110 2.27 -3.54 -8.26
N GLY A 111 2.06 -3.28 -6.99
CA GLY A 111 0.96 -3.85 -6.21
C GLY A 111 -0.34 -3.04 -6.36
N ALA A 112 -1.42 -3.50 -5.73
CA ALA A 112 -2.72 -2.81 -5.68
C ALA A 112 -2.62 -1.37 -5.11
N CYS A 113 -1.62 -1.10 -4.27
CA CYS A 113 -1.33 0.22 -3.73
C CYS A 113 -0.57 1.17 -4.69
N GLY A 114 -0.31 0.77 -5.93
CA GLY A 114 0.48 1.54 -6.90
C GLY A 114 1.99 1.61 -6.63
N LYS A 115 2.47 1.08 -5.51
CA LYS A 115 3.91 1.00 -5.17
C LYS A 115 4.46 -0.38 -5.54
N LEU A 116 5.80 -0.52 -5.58
CA LEU A 116 6.45 -1.81 -5.82
C LEU A 116 5.91 -2.89 -4.87
N LYS A 117 5.68 -4.09 -5.39
CA LYS A 117 5.15 -5.23 -4.63
C LYS A 117 6.06 -5.56 -3.46
N CYS A 118 5.49 -5.66 -2.26
CA CYS A 118 6.22 -5.97 -1.03
C CYS A 118 6.82 -7.38 -1.04
N CYS A 119 6.21 -8.34 -1.73
CA CYS A 119 6.76 -9.68 -1.91
C CYS A 119 8.12 -9.69 -2.62
N LEU A 120 8.41 -8.73 -3.50
CA LEU A 120 9.71 -8.62 -4.16
C LEU A 120 10.87 -8.51 -3.17
N LEU A 121 10.66 -7.79 -2.08
CA LEU A 121 11.69 -7.69 -1.04
C LEU A 121 11.66 -8.88 -0.10
N TYR A 122 10.48 -9.38 0.22
CA TYR A 122 10.31 -10.53 1.12
C TYR A 122 10.96 -11.80 0.56
N GLU A 123 10.81 -12.04 -0.74
CA GLU A 123 11.32 -13.23 -1.42
C GLU A 123 12.76 -13.06 -1.92
N LEU A 124 13.35 -11.84 -1.84
CA LEU A 124 14.63 -11.51 -2.47
C LEU A 124 15.76 -12.45 -2.06
N ASP A 125 15.89 -12.75 -0.78
CA ASP A 125 16.98 -13.56 -0.24
C ASP A 125 16.91 -15.01 -0.79
N THR A 126 15.70 -15.56 -0.91
CA THR A 126 15.47 -16.88 -1.51
C THR A 126 15.93 -16.93 -2.98
N TYR A 127 15.61 -15.88 -3.75
CA TYR A 127 16.06 -15.78 -5.15
C TYR A 127 17.58 -15.62 -5.26
N ILE A 128 18.19 -14.81 -4.38
CA ILE A 128 19.66 -14.66 -4.35
C ILE A 128 20.34 -15.99 -4.01
N GLU A 129 19.78 -16.77 -3.12
CA GLU A 129 20.30 -18.06 -2.75
C GLU A 129 20.20 -19.06 -3.91
N ALA A 130 19.02 -19.18 -4.50
CA ALA A 130 18.80 -20.04 -5.66
C ALA A 130 19.71 -19.68 -6.85
N GLN A 131 19.96 -18.39 -7.09
CA GLN A 131 20.85 -17.95 -8.16
C GLN A 131 22.30 -18.44 -8.00
N LYS A 132 22.75 -18.79 -6.82
CA LYS A 132 24.11 -19.34 -6.61
C LYS A 132 24.28 -20.72 -7.23
N GLU A 133 23.19 -21.45 -7.41
CA GLU A 133 23.17 -22.79 -7.99
C GLU A 133 23.17 -22.75 -9.53
N PHE A 134 22.84 -21.60 -10.13
CA PHE A 134 22.85 -21.46 -11.58
C PHE A 134 24.27 -21.22 -12.11
N PRO A 135 24.59 -21.76 -13.32
CA PRO A 135 25.86 -21.48 -13.96
C PRO A 135 25.99 -19.99 -14.28
N ARG A 136 27.19 -19.44 -14.07
CA ARG A 136 27.48 -18.02 -14.33
C ARG A 136 27.63 -17.67 -15.80
N GLU A 137 27.91 -18.67 -16.62
CA GLU A 137 28.08 -18.54 -18.07
C GLU A 137 26.92 -19.16 -18.81
N LEU A 138 26.65 -18.62 -20.02
CA LEU A 138 25.65 -19.19 -20.90
C LEU A 138 26.11 -20.58 -21.35
N LEU A 139 25.37 -21.60 -20.99
CA LEU A 139 25.60 -22.97 -21.44
C LEU A 139 24.79 -23.22 -22.71
N ASN A 140 25.47 -23.68 -23.77
CA ASN A 140 24.79 -24.25 -24.93
C ASN A 140 24.32 -25.65 -24.56
N LEU A 141 23.04 -25.86 -24.49
CA LEU A 141 22.44 -27.16 -24.22
C LEU A 141 21.99 -27.80 -25.52
N ASP A 142 22.59 -28.94 -25.88
CA ASP A 142 22.08 -29.76 -26.95
C ASP A 142 20.85 -30.53 -26.43
N LEU A 143 19.68 -30.05 -26.74
CA LEU A 143 18.44 -30.72 -26.40
C LEU A 143 18.17 -31.82 -27.40
N ALA A 144 17.86 -33.03 -26.93
CA ALA A 144 17.37 -34.10 -27.77
C ALA A 144 16.09 -33.61 -28.46
N LYS A 145 16.03 -33.74 -29.78
CA LYS A 145 14.81 -33.44 -30.54
C LYS A 145 13.73 -34.40 -30.10
N GLY A 146 12.70 -33.89 -29.40
CA GLY A 146 11.48 -34.62 -29.08
C GLY A 146 10.61 -34.76 -30.31
#